data_8bcd1115e289a957bac5feca190a8050
#
_entry.id   8bcd1115e289a957bac5feca190a8050
#
_cell.length_a   1.000
_cell.length_b   1.000
_cell.length_c   1.000
_cell.angle_alpha   90.00
_cell.angle_beta   90.00
_cell.angle_gamma   90.00
#
_symmetry.space_group_name_H-M   'P 1'
#
loop_
_entity.id
_entity.type
_entity.pdbx_description
1 polymer ?
#
loop_
_entity_poly.entity_id
_entity_poly.type
_entity_poly.pdbx_seq_one_letter_code
_entity_poly.pdbx_strand_id
1 'polypeptide(L)'
;MSSWYWIGLATGIGVGAGIALGALLPEGRPGVLAGLAALLGVAAGIGIGQLVGGWPEAAGGGSGGLLGAVSSVPIVAGALRGGGTRLGIAAIVAFAGLAVAALGLVPGVGYLEAVAAPVLALRLRSRGGRRFAGLRILAKD
;
A
#
# COMPACT_ATOMS: atom_id res chain seq x y z
N MET A 1 -1.61 -11.81 -26.63
CA MET A 1 -1.94 -11.90 -25.19
C MET A 1 -3.08 -10.94 -24.91
N SER A 2 -4.07 -11.33 -24.10
CA SER A 2 -5.28 -10.51 -23.90
C SER A 2 -4.95 -9.25 -23.06
N SER A 3 -5.64 -8.13 -23.31
CA SER A 3 -5.49 -6.88 -22.58
C SER A 3 -5.66 -7.05 -21.05
N TRP A 4 -6.49 -7.99 -20.64
CA TRP A 4 -6.68 -8.34 -19.22
C TRP A 4 -5.39 -8.73 -18.49
N TYR A 5 -4.50 -9.42 -19.16
CA TYR A 5 -3.20 -9.82 -18.61
C TYR A 5 -2.36 -8.58 -18.27
N TRP A 6 -2.24 -7.65 -19.20
CA TRP A 6 -1.43 -6.45 -19.05
C TRP A 6 -2.02 -5.48 -18.03
N ILE A 7 -3.35 -5.35 -17.99
CA ILE A 7 -4.04 -4.55 -16.97
C ILE A 7 -3.78 -5.13 -15.57
N GLY A 8 -3.91 -6.45 -15.39
CA GLY A 8 -3.66 -7.10 -14.11
C GLY A 8 -2.20 -6.94 -13.65
N LEU A 9 -1.24 -7.10 -14.56
CA LEU A 9 0.17 -6.88 -14.31
C LEU A 9 0.45 -5.43 -13.88
N ALA A 10 -0.06 -4.45 -14.63
CA ALA A 10 0.10 -3.04 -14.29
C ALA A 10 -0.54 -2.71 -12.93
N THR A 11 -1.70 -3.30 -12.63
CA THR A 11 -2.38 -3.13 -11.34
C THR A 11 -1.51 -3.65 -10.18
N GLY A 12 -0.97 -4.86 -10.28
CA GLY A 12 -0.13 -5.46 -9.23
C GLY A 12 1.16 -4.68 -8.98
N ILE A 13 1.87 -4.31 -10.05
CA ILE A 13 3.07 -3.47 -9.94
C ILE A 13 2.69 -2.11 -9.33
N GLY A 14 1.54 -1.54 -9.74
CA GLY A 14 1.00 -0.31 -9.16
C GLY A 14 0.76 -0.42 -7.65
N VAL A 15 0.12 -1.50 -7.18
CA VAL A 15 -0.09 -1.76 -5.75
C VAL A 15 1.23 -1.77 -4.99
N GLY A 16 2.21 -2.53 -5.47
CA GLY A 16 3.52 -2.62 -4.82
C GLY A 16 4.26 -1.28 -4.80
N ALA A 17 4.27 -0.55 -5.91
CA ALA A 17 4.86 0.78 -6.00
C ALA A 17 4.16 1.78 -5.05
N GLY A 18 2.83 1.73 -4.98
CA GLY A 18 2.04 2.56 -4.07
C GLY A 18 2.38 2.29 -2.60
N ILE A 19 2.50 1.02 -2.20
CA ILE A 19 2.92 0.64 -0.85
C ILE A 19 4.31 1.18 -0.54
N ALA A 20 5.27 0.99 -1.45
CA ALA A 20 6.65 1.45 -1.27
C ALA A 20 6.73 2.98 -1.13
N LEU A 21 6.09 3.71 -2.02
CA LEU A 21 6.08 5.19 -1.99
C LEU A 21 5.37 5.74 -0.75
N GLY A 22 4.23 5.16 -0.38
CA GLY A 22 3.51 5.57 0.82
C GLY A 22 4.29 5.33 2.11
N ALA A 23 5.14 4.30 2.15
CA ALA A 23 6.02 4.02 3.28
C ALA A 23 7.15 5.04 3.45
N LEU A 24 7.59 5.65 2.36
CA LEU A 24 8.71 6.62 2.34
C LEU A 24 8.29 8.05 2.71
N LEU A 25 6.98 8.34 2.82
CA LEU A 25 6.51 9.68 3.15
C LEU A 25 6.95 10.11 4.56
N PRO A 26 7.31 11.39 4.76
CA PRO A 26 7.73 11.92 6.05
C PRO A 26 6.58 11.89 7.07
N GLU A 27 6.90 12.13 8.34
CA GLU A 27 5.89 12.29 9.38
C GLU A 27 5.04 13.55 9.14
N GLY A 28 3.73 13.45 9.41
CA GLY A 28 2.81 14.56 9.22
C GLY A 28 1.37 14.21 9.62
N ARG A 29 0.45 15.11 9.31
CA ARG A 29 -0.98 14.89 9.54
C ARG A 29 -1.46 13.69 8.72
N PRO A 30 -2.11 12.68 9.32
CA PRO A 30 -2.45 11.42 8.64
C PRO A 30 -3.31 11.62 7.38
N GLY A 31 -4.20 12.61 7.36
CA GLY A 31 -5.00 12.93 6.17
C GLY A 31 -4.17 13.51 5.02
N VAL A 32 -3.22 14.40 5.32
CA VAL A 32 -2.31 14.98 4.31
C VAL A 32 -1.39 13.90 3.75
N LEU A 33 -0.84 13.04 4.62
CA LEU A 33 0.01 11.93 4.20
C LEU A 33 -0.74 10.94 3.32
N ALA A 34 -1.98 10.60 3.67
CA ALA A 34 -2.82 9.73 2.85
C ALA A 34 -3.10 10.35 1.47
N GLY A 35 -3.36 11.65 1.41
CA GLY A 35 -3.56 12.37 0.16
C GLY A 35 -2.30 12.38 -0.72
N LEU A 36 -1.14 12.70 -0.14
CA LEU A 36 0.15 12.68 -0.85
C LEU A 36 0.52 11.27 -1.31
N ALA A 37 0.33 10.26 -0.45
CA ALA A 37 0.56 8.87 -0.80
C ALA A 37 -0.33 8.46 -2.00
N ALA A 38 -1.61 8.81 -1.95
CA ALA A 38 -2.56 8.52 -3.01
C ALA A 38 -2.13 9.16 -4.34
N LEU A 39 -1.77 10.45 -4.33
CA LEU A 39 -1.31 11.17 -5.52
C LEU A 39 -0.05 10.54 -6.11
N LEU A 40 0.97 10.28 -5.29
CA LEU A 40 2.21 9.65 -5.74
C LEU A 40 1.98 8.22 -6.23
N GLY A 41 1.15 7.45 -5.54
CA GLY A 41 0.80 6.08 -5.93
C GLY A 41 0.06 6.04 -7.26
N VAL A 42 -0.92 6.93 -7.46
CA VAL A 42 -1.64 7.06 -8.73
C VAL A 42 -0.69 7.47 -9.86
N ALA A 43 0.11 8.51 -9.65
CA ALA A 43 1.03 9.01 -10.68
C ALA A 43 2.05 7.94 -11.10
N ALA A 44 2.66 7.25 -10.12
CA ALA A 44 3.58 6.15 -10.40
C ALA A 44 2.89 4.99 -11.10
N GLY A 45 1.70 4.59 -10.65
CA GLY A 45 0.92 3.52 -11.26
C GLY A 45 0.49 3.83 -12.70
N ILE A 46 0.06 5.07 -12.98
CA ILE A 46 -0.23 5.53 -14.35
C ILE A 46 1.03 5.45 -15.22
N GLY A 47 2.17 5.96 -14.73
CA GLY A 47 3.44 5.92 -15.45
C GLY A 47 3.85 4.49 -15.79
N ILE A 48 3.76 3.57 -14.82
CA ILE A 48 4.05 2.15 -15.02
C ILE A 48 3.10 1.54 -16.07
N GLY A 49 1.79 1.80 -15.95
CA GLY A 49 0.79 1.28 -16.88
C GLY A 49 1.01 1.76 -18.31
N GLN A 50 1.39 3.03 -18.49
CA GLN A 50 1.74 3.57 -19.81
C GLN A 50 2.97 2.87 -20.43
N LEU A 51 3.96 2.54 -19.61
CA LEU A 51 5.15 1.81 -20.06
C LEU A 51 4.83 0.35 -20.43
N VAL A 52 3.83 -0.24 -19.78
CA VAL A 52 3.43 -1.65 -19.99
C VAL A 52 2.58 -1.81 -21.25
N GLY A 53 1.63 -0.90 -21.52
CA GLY A 53 0.73 -1.12 -22.64
C GLY A 53 -0.03 0.09 -23.16
N GLY A 54 -0.46 1.00 -22.33
CA GLY A 54 -1.24 2.18 -22.75
C GLY A 54 -2.30 2.63 -21.73
N TRP A 55 -3.39 3.23 -22.21
CA TRP A 55 -4.40 3.83 -21.32
C TRP A 55 -5.16 2.81 -20.44
N PRO A 56 -5.56 1.61 -20.95
CA PRO A 56 -6.21 0.62 -20.08
C PRO A 56 -5.29 0.14 -18.95
N GLU A 57 -4.01 -0.09 -19.26
CA GLU A 57 -2.98 -0.49 -18.33
C GLU A 57 -2.63 0.65 -17.36
N ALA A 58 -2.64 1.91 -17.84
CA ALA A 58 -2.46 3.08 -17.01
C ALA A 58 -3.58 3.24 -15.98
N ALA A 59 -4.83 2.97 -16.35
CA ALA A 59 -5.96 2.96 -15.44
C ALA A 59 -5.81 1.85 -14.38
N GLY A 60 -5.39 0.65 -14.80
CA GLY A 60 -5.08 -0.46 -13.90
C GLY A 60 -3.95 -0.12 -12.93
N GLY A 61 -2.82 0.37 -13.45
CA GLY A 61 -1.67 0.79 -12.66
C GLY A 61 -1.99 1.92 -11.67
N GLY A 62 -2.72 2.93 -12.14
CA GLY A 62 -3.15 4.05 -11.30
C GLY A 62 -4.08 3.64 -10.15
N SER A 63 -5.07 2.79 -10.43
CA SER A 63 -5.95 2.25 -9.40
C SER A 63 -5.19 1.36 -8.40
N GLY A 64 -4.29 0.51 -8.88
CA GLY A 64 -3.39 -0.29 -8.05
C GLY A 64 -2.51 0.58 -7.15
N GLY A 65 -1.88 1.61 -7.74
CA GLY A 65 -1.04 2.56 -7.01
C GLY A 65 -1.79 3.31 -5.91
N LEU A 66 -3.02 3.72 -6.17
CA LEU A 66 -3.92 4.32 -5.16
C LEU A 66 -4.17 3.36 -4.00
N LEU A 67 -4.60 2.13 -4.31
CA LEU A 67 -4.94 1.13 -3.31
C LEU A 67 -3.73 0.75 -2.45
N GLY A 68 -2.57 0.56 -3.07
CA GLY A 68 -1.32 0.28 -2.37
C GLY A 68 -0.90 1.42 -1.44
N ALA A 69 -0.91 2.65 -1.95
CA ALA A 69 -0.51 3.82 -1.19
C ALA A 69 -1.42 4.08 0.03
N VAL A 70 -2.74 4.03 -0.16
CA VAL A 70 -3.70 4.21 0.93
C VAL A 70 -3.56 3.09 1.97
N SER A 71 -3.27 1.86 1.53
CA SER A 71 -3.07 0.71 2.42
C SER A 71 -1.81 0.83 3.27
N SER A 72 -0.73 1.47 2.78
CA SER A 72 0.53 1.62 3.50
C SER A 72 0.43 2.55 4.71
N VAL A 73 -0.39 3.61 4.64
CA VAL A 73 -0.51 4.63 5.70
C VAL A 73 -0.90 4.04 7.06
N PRO A 74 -1.98 3.26 7.20
CA PRO A 74 -2.34 2.66 8.49
C PRO A 74 -1.33 1.61 8.97
N ILE A 75 -0.63 0.93 8.06
CA ILE A 75 0.42 -0.05 8.40
C ILE A 75 1.60 0.67 9.05
N VAL A 76 2.11 1.71 8.41
CA VAL A 76 3.23 2.51 8.93
C VAL A 76 2.85 3.18 10.24
N ALA A 77 1.69 3.83 10.31
CA ALA A 77 1.21 4.46 11.53
C ALA A 77 1.02 3.46 12.69
N GLY A 78 0.57 2.25 12.39
CA GLY A 78 0.44 1.17 13.39
C GLY A 78 1.78 0.69 13.93
N ALA A 79 2.76 0.51 13.05
CA ALA A 79 4.09 0.06 13.41
C ALA A 79 4.87 1.12 14.22
N LEU A 80 4.73 2.40 13.88
CA LEU A 80 5.32 3.51 14.66
C LEU A 80 4.76 3.57 16.07
N ARG A 81 3.46 3.39 16.26
CA ARG A 81 2.85 3.31 17.59
C ARG A 81 3.34 2.11 18.41
N GLY A 82 3.80 1.05 17.75
CA GLY A 82 4.40 -0.12 18.38
C GLY A 82 5.86 0.06 18.80
N GLY A 83 6.44 1.27 18.64
CA GLY A 83 7.81 1.58 19.05
C GLY A 83 8.89 1.29 18.02
N GLY A 84 8.52 1.00 16.78
CA GLY A 84 9.48 0.81 15.69
C GLY A 84 10.10 2.14 15.24
N THR A 85 11.36 2.09 14.78
CA THR A 85 12.02 3.26 14.21
C THR A 85 11.46 3.59 12.83
N ARG A 86 11.34 4.88 12.51
CA ARG A 86 10.80 5.35 11.24
C ARG A 86 11.52 4.73 10.03
N LEU A 87 12.85 4.78 10.03
CA LEU A 87 13.65 4.25 8.94
C LEU A 87 13.48 2.73 8.78
N GLY A 88 13.49 1.99 9.90
CA GLY A 88 13.30 0.54 9.88
C GLY A 88 11.94 0.13 9.34
N ILE A 89 10.87 0.83 9.77
CA ILE A 89 9.50 0.57 9.29
C ILE A 89 9.39 0.92 7.81
N ALA A 90 9.89 2.09 7.40
CA ALA A 90 9.86 2.51 6.00
C ALA A 90 10.59 1.51 5.10
N ALA A 91 11.77 1.03 5.52
CA ALA A 91 12.54 0.04 4.79
C ALA A 91 11.77 -1.28 4.65
N ILE A 92 11.24 -1.82 5.76
CA ILE A 92 10.49 -3.09 5.75
C ILE A 92 9.24 -2.99 4.88
N VAL A 93 8.46 -1.91 5.01
CA VAL A 93 7.21 -1.74 4.24
C VAL A 93 7.52 -1.48 2.78
N ALA A 94 8.57 -0.70 2.45
CA ALA A 94 9.01 -0.50 1.08
C ALA A 94 9.47 -1.82 0.43
N PHE A 95 10.23 -2.64 1.17
CA PHE A 95 10.66 -3.96 0.70
C PHE A 95 9.49 -4.90 0.47
N ALA A 96 8.49 -4.89 1.37
CA ALA A 96 7.24 -5.63 1.18
C ALA A 96 6.49 -5.13 -0.06
N GLY A 97 6.45 -3.82 -0.33
CA GLY A 97 5.88 -3.25 -1.55
C GLY A 97 6.58 -3.73 -2.82
N LEU A 98 7.92 -3.81 -2.80
CA LEU A 98 8.69 -4.36 -3.93
C LEU A 98 8.40 -5.86 -4.15
N ALA A 99 8.25 -6.64 -3.07
CA ALA A 99 7.88 -8.04 -3.16
C ALA A 99 6.47 -8.21 -3.75
N VAL A 100 5.51 -7.38 -3.35
CA VAL A 100 4.16 -7.33 -3.94
C VAL A 100 4.25 -6.97 -5.42
N ALA A 101 5.03 -5.95 -5.81
CA ALA A 101 5.22 -5.60 -7.21
C ALA A 101 5.79 -6.76 -8.05
N ALA A 102 6.72 -7.54 -7.48
CA ALA A 102 7.28 -8.73 -8.13
C ALA A 102 6.24 -9.84 -8.29
N LEU A 103 5.36 -10.06 -7.30
CA LEU A 103 4.25 -11.01 -7.39
C LEU A 103 3.22 -10.57 -8.45
N GLY A 104 3.01 -9.25 -8.60
CA GLY A 104 2.15 -8.67 -9.63
C GLY A 104 2.55 -9.03 -11.07
N LEU A 105 3.81 -9.48 -11.30
CA LEU A 105 4.25 -10.00 -12.59
C LEU A 105 3.58 -11.35 -12.95
N VAL A 106 2.99 -12.05 -11.98
CA VAL A 106 2.28 -13.30 -12.23
C VAL A 106 0.86 -12.99 -12.70
N PRO A 107 0.40 -13.61 -13.81
CA PRO A 107 -0.94 -13.38 -14.36
C PRO A 107 -2.05 -13.55 -13.34
N GLY A 108 -2.93 -12.56 -13.22
CA GLY A 108 -4.07 -12.59 -12.30
C GLY A 108 -3.77 -12.25 -10.84
N VAL A 109 -2.52 -12.36 -10.39
CA VAL A 109 -2.14 -12.01 -8.99
C VAL A 109 -2.34 -10.54 -8.71
N GLY A 110 -2.07 -9.64 -9.66
CA GLY A 110 -2.26 -8.20 -9.49
C GLY A 110 -3.70 -7.80 -9.11
N TYR A 111 -4.71 -8.50 -9.62
CA TYR A 111 -6.12 -8.26 -9.20
C TYR A 111 -6.37 -8.72 -7.77
N LEU A 112 -5.78 -9.85 -7.36
CA LEU A 112 -5.87 -10.34 -5.99
C LEU A 112 -5.19 -9.39 -5.02
N GLU A 113 -4.05 -8.84 -5.39
CA GLU A 113 -3.30 -7.85 -4.60
C GLU A 113 -4.11 -6.56 -4.40
N ALA A 114 -4.77 -6.06 -5.45
CA ALA A 114 -5.60 -4.87 -5.38
C ALA A 114 -6.75 -5.02 -4.36
N VAL A 115 -7.28 -6.22 -4.17
CA VAL A 115 -8.29 -6.53 -3.15
C VAL A 115 -7.64 -6.84 -1.80
N ALA A 116 -6.58 -7.63 -1.78
CA ALA A 116 -5.95 -8.10 -0.55
C ALA A 116 -5.28 -6.96 0.24
N ALA A 117 -4.62 -6.01 -0.43
CA ALA A 117 -3.89 -4.93 0.24
C ALA A 117 -4.79 -4.09 1.16
N PRO A 118 -5.93 -3.53 0.72
CA PRO A 118 -6.81 -2.77 1.59
C PRO A 118 -7.48 -3.64 2.68
N VAL A 119 -7.84 -4.90 2.36
CA VAL A 119 -8.43 -5.82 3.35
C VAL A 119 -7.44 -6.14 4.47
N LEU A 120 -6.18 -6.42 4.14
CA LEU A 120 -5.12 -6.65 5.12
C LEU A 120 -4.83 -5.40 5.94
N ALA A 121 -4.79 -4.23 5.32
CA ALA A 121 -4.59 -2.95 6.01
C ALA A 121 -5.71 -2.69 7.05
N LEU A 122 -6.95 -2.94 6.69
CA LEU A 122 -8.10 -2.83 7.60
C LEU A 122 -8.03 -3.85 8.74
N ARG A 123 -7.66 -5.11 8.47
CA ARG A 123 -7.49 -6.13 9.49
C ARG A 123 -6.38 -5.80 10.48
N LEU A 124 -5.26 -5.29 9.99
CA LEU A 124 -4.14 -4.86 10.85
C LEU A 124 -4.54 -3.69 11.74
N ARG A 125 -5.29 -2.74 11.21
CA ARG A 125 -5.82 -1.60 11.97
C ARG A 125 -6.77 -2.06 13.09
N SER A 126 -7.66 -3.02 12.84
CA SER A 126 -8.63 -3.51 13.83
C SER A 126 -7.97 -4.31 14.96
N ARG A 127 -6.89 -5.03 14.68
CA ARG A 127 -6.15 -5.81 15.68
C ARG A 127 -5.31 -4.94 16.62
N GLY A 128 -4.78 -3.82 16.16
CA GLY A 128 -4.01 -2.87 16.97
C GLY A 128 -4.84 -2.25 18.11
N GLY A 129 -6.12 -1.97 17.88
CA GLY A 129 -7.00 -1.40 18.89
C GLY A 129 -7.35 -2.34 20.07
N ARG A 130 -7.36 -3.65 19.83
CA ARG A 130 -7.75 -4.65 20.85
C ARG A 130 -6.64 -5.00 21.83
N ARG A 131 -5.37 -4.88 21.43
CA ARG A 131 -4.22 -5.23 22.30
C ARG A 131 -4.01 -4.27 23.47
N PHE A 132 -4.49 -3.03 23.39
CA PHE A 132 -4.30 -2.01 24.41
C PHE A 132 -5.57 -1.68 25.20
N ALA A 133 -6.72 -2.25 24.85
CA ALA A 133 -7.98 -2.02 25.58
C ALA A 133 -7.92 -2.55 27.02
N GLY A 134 -7.19 -3.63 27.27
CA GLY A 134 -7.02 -4.22 28.61
C GLY A 134 -6.08 -3.44 29.54
N LEU A 135 -5.09 -2.74 28.99
CA LEU A 135 -4.11 -1.99 29.80
C LEU A 135 -4.65 -0.64 30.34
N ARG A 136 -5.69 -0.09 29.71
CA ARG A 136 -6.34 1.16 30.19
C ARG A 136 -7.16 0.95 31.46
N ILE A 137 -7.54 -0.27 31.80
CA ILE A 137 -8.31 -0.58 33.01
C ILE A 137 -7.39 -0.59 34.24
N LEU A 138 -6.11 -0.94 34.05
CA LEU A 138 -5.12 -1.01 35.14
C LEU A 138 -4.45 0.34 35.48
N ALA A 139 -4.63 1.36 34.66
CA ALA A 139 -4.04 2.69 34.86
C ALA A 139 -5.00 3.72 35.54
N LYS A 140 -6.11 3.25 36.12
CA LYS A 140 -7.17 4.10 36.67
C LYS A 140 -7.31 4.02 38.20
N ASP A 141 -6.29 3.47 38.87
CA ASP A 141 -6.17 3.49 40.33
C ASP A 141 -5.06 4.45 40.78
#